data_34202d823785310b11ab571bcaee2036
#
_entry.id   34202d823785310b11ab571bcaee2036
#
_cell.length_a   1.000
_cell.length_b   1.000
_cell.length_c   1.000
_cell.angle_alpha   90.00
_cell.angle_beta   90.00
_cell.angle_gamma   90.00
#
_symmetry.space_group_name_H-M   'P 1'
#
loop_
_entity.id
_entity.type
_entity.pdbx_description
1 polymer ?
#
loop_
_entity_poly.entity_id
_entity_poly.type
_entity_poly.pdbx_seq_one_letter_code
_entity_poly.pdbx_strand_id
1 'polypeptide(L)'
;MVTKTIKLATGICLVVERDPIHTAKEVSTVDRLSSGRFIFGVGGGWNEEEMANHGTAFATRFKLMGERIQAMKQIWTQSTAAFDGELVKFEPMMQWPKPVQKPHPPIVVGGAFPHAAKRAIAYGDGWIPIGGRALDPLEVLPQFRQMAKDAGRDPASLSFNVFGAPRDQEVLKRYRDAGVDRVVLMLLPKPRDAILPILDEGAALVTAL
;
A
#
# COMPACT_ATOMS: atom_id res chain seq x y z
N MET A 1 4.73 -21.52 -6.00
CA MET A 1 3.58 -20.58 -5.90
C MET A 1 2.28 -21.34 -6.08
N VAL A 2 1.34 -21.19 -5.13
CA VAL A 2 0.06 -21.94 -5.13
C VAL A 2 -1.08 -21.22 -5.86
N THR A 3 -0.91 -19.93 -6.19
CA THR A 3 -1.92 -19.13 -6.92
C THR A 3 -1.35 -18.54 -8.21
N LYS A 4 -2.22 -18.32 -9.22
CA LYS A 4 -1.82 -17.80 -10.54
C LYS A 4 -2.41 -16.42 -10.87
N THR A 5 -3.58 -16.10 -10.35
CA THR A 5 -4.35 -14.90 -10.74
C THR A 5 -4.55 -13.91 -9.59
N ILE A 6 -4.69 -14.40 -8.35
CA ILE A 6 -4.91 -13.54 -7.17
C ILE A 6 -3.74 -12.58 -6.97
N LYS A 7 -4.03 -11.32 -6.71
CA LYS A 7 -3.02 -10.33 -6.38
C LYS A 7 -2.47 -10.56 -4.96
N LEU A 8 -1.23 -10.17 -4.75
CA LEU A 8 -0.54 -10.22 -3.46
C LEU A 8 -0.31 -8.79 -3.00
N ALA A 9 -0.54 -8.50 -1.72
CA ALA A 9 -0.31 -7.17 -1.19
C ALA A 9 0.28 -7.21 0.22
N THR A 10 1.07 -6.21 0.57
CA THR A 10 1.38 -5.93 1.98
C THR A 10 0.31 -5.03 2.58
N GLY A 11 -0.20 -5.35 3.75
CA GLY A 11 -1.23 -4.56 4.42
C GLY A 11 -0.84 -4.21 5.87
N ILE A 12 0.22 -3.47 6.05
CA ILE A 12 1.18 -2.74 5.22
C ILE A 12 2.63 -3.12 5.56
N CYS A 13 3.60 -2.75 4.73
CA CYS A 13 5.02 -2.83 5.04
C CYS A 13 5.46 -1.55 5.75
N LEU A 14 6.09 -1.69 6.92
CA LEU A 14 6.71 -0.59 7.66
C LEU A 14 8.07 -0.24 7.03
N VAL A 15 8.02 0.52 5.93
CA VAL A 15 9.25 0.88 5.20
C VAL A 15 10.20 1.76 6.01
N VAL A 16 9.73 2.35 7.08
CA VAL A 16 10.55 3.19 7.99
C VAL A 16 11.49 2.36 8.88
N GLU A 17 11.28 1.06 8.97
CA GLU A 17 12.07 0.11 9.75
C GLU A 17 12.96 -0.77 8.87
N ARG A 18 13.03 -0.50 7.56
CA ARG A 18 13.69 -1.36 6.58
C ARG A 18 14.68 -0.57 5.72
N ASP A 19 15.83 -1.16 5.44
CA ASP A 19 16.75 -0.62 4.45
C ASP A 19 16.08 -0.51 3.07
N PRO A 20 16.12 0.66 2.40
CA PRO A 20 15.43 0.86 1.12
C PRO A 20 16.03 0.05 -0.03
N ILE A 21 17.34 -0.22 -0.01
CA ILE A 21 18.01 -1.01 -1.06
C ILE A 21 17.57 -2.46 -0.98
N HIS A 22 17.60 -3.05 0.23
CA HIS A 22 17.09 -4.41 0.46
C HIS A 22 15.60 -4.52 0.13
N THR A 23 14.80 -3.60 0.63
CA THR A 23 13.34 -3.60 0.40
C THR A 23 13.01 -3.48 -1.09
N ALA A 24 13.73 -2.64 -1.84
CA ALA A 24 13.54 -2.53 -3.29
C ALA A 24 13.82 -3.87 -4.00
N LYS A 25 14.84 -4.61 -3.56
CA LYS A 25 15.15 -5.94 -4.11
C LYS A 25 14.09 -6.98 -3.77
N GLU A 26 13.64 -7.02 -2.53
CA GLU A 26 12.56 -7.92 -2.08
C GLU A 26 11.28 -7.69 -2.89
N VAL A 27 10.85 -6.44 -3.01
CA VAL A 27 9.65 -6.05 -3.77
C VAL A 27 9.78 -6.45 -5.24
N SER A 28 10.91 -6.16 -5.88
CA SER A 28 11.17 -6.57 -7.28
C SER A 28 11.12 -8.09 -7.44
N THR A 29 11.66 -8.83 -6.49
CA THR A 29 11.70 -10.29 -6.50
C THR A 29 10.30 -10.87 -6.37
N VAL A 30 9.50 -10.39 -5.42
CA VAL A 30 8.10 -10.82 -5.25
C VAL A 30 7.26 -10.48 -6.48
N ASP A 31 7.46 -9.29 -7.05
CA ASP A 31 6.77 -8.86 -8.27
C ASP A 31 7.07 -9.80 -9.44
N ARG A 32 8.33 -10.16 -9.65
CA ARG A 32 8.74 -11.12 -10.70
C ARG A 32 8.20 -12.53 -10.43
N LEU A 33 8.36 -13.05 -9.23
CA LEU A 33 7.87 -14.38 -8.86
C LEU A 33 6.35 -14.48 -8.99
N SER A 34 5.65 -13.38 -8.75
CA SER A 34 4.20 -13.31 -8.90
C SER A 34 3.74 -12.97 -10.32
N SER A 35 4.65 -12.73 -11.27
CA SER A 35 4.35 -12.30 -12.64
C SER A 35 3.53 -10.99 -12.66
N GLY A 36 3.96 -9.98 -11.88
CA GLY A 36 3.36 -8.65 -11.86
C GLY A 36 2.03 -8.57 -11.08
N ARG A 37 1.83 -9.43 -10.08
CA ARG A 37 0.61 -9.43 -9.23
C ARG A 37 0.79 -8.71 -7.90
N PHE A 38 1.98 -8.19 -7.61
CA PHE A 38 2.28 -7.57 -6.33
C PHE A 38 1.79 -6.13 -6.25
N ILE A 39 1.25 -5.76 -5.09
CA ILE A 39 0.86 -4.41 -4.70
C ILE A 39 1.62 -4.07 -3.42
N PHE A 40 2.36 -2.99 -3.43
CA PHE A 40 3.20 -2.59 -2.31
C PHE A 40 2.46 -1.62 -1.39
N GLY A 41 1.74 -2.16 -0.41
CA GLY A 41 1.13 -1.39 0.66
C GLY A 41 2.18 -0.94 1.67
N VAL A 42 2.26 0.37 1.95
CA VAL A 42 3.29 0.98 2.80
C VAL A 42 2.69 1.85 3.90
N GLY A 43 3.39 1.95 5.02
CA GLY A 43 2.99 2.81 6.13
C GLY A 43 4.16 3.24 7.01
N GLY A 44 3.93 4.28 7.79
CA GLY A 44 4.94 4.85 8.70
C GLY A 44 4.88 4.33 10.13
N GLY A 45 4.03 3.35 10.42
CA GLY A 45 3.89 2.78 11.76
C GLY A 45 3.32 3.73 12.83
N TRP A 46 3.14 3.20 14.01
CA TRP A 46 2.59 3.92 15.17
C TRP A 46 3.32 3.61 16.47
N ASN A 47 4.09 2.52 16.51
CA ASN A 47 4.80 2.08 17.71
C ASN A 47 6.21 2.72 17.75
N GLU A 48 6.38 3.67 18.64
CA GLU A 48 7.64 4.43 18.78
C GLU A 48 8.79 3.54 19.28
N GLU A 49 8.50 2.63 20.21
CA GLU A 49 9.49 1.71 20.79
C GLU A 49 10.01 0.72 19.74
N GLU A 50 9.14 0.19 18.91
CA GLU A 50 9.50 -0.67 17.77
C GLU A 50 10.41 0.07 16.79
N MET A 51 10.04 1.31 16.43
CA MET A 51 10.86 2.13 15.52
C MET A 51 12.23 2.45 16.11
N ALA A 52 12.29 2.75 17.41
CA ALA A 52 13.56 3.01 18.10
C ALA A 52 14.50 1.80 18.05
N ASN A 53 13.98 0.57 18.19
CA ASN A 53 14.74 -0.67 18.04
C ASN A 53 15.31 -0.85 16.61
N HIS A 54 14.68 -0.25 15.61
CA HIS A 54 15.16 -0.23 14.23
C HIS A 54 15.97 1.03 13.88
N GLY A 55 16.30 1.88 14.87
CA GLY A 55 17.07 3.10 14.68
C GLY A 55 16.30 4.22 13.97
N THR A 56 14.96 4.16 13.93
CA THR A 56 14.12 5.17 13.31
C THR A 56 13.60 6.16 14.34
N ALA A 57 13.88 7.44 14.14
CA ALA A 57 13.31 8.51 14.94
C ALA A 57 11.81 8.70 14.60
N PHE A 58 10.94 8.53 15.60
CA PHE A 58 9.48 8.59 15.40
C PHE A 58 9.01 9.92 14.81
N ALA A 59 9.59 11.04 15.23
CA ALA A 59 9.21 12.37 14.75
C ALA A 59 9.43 12.56 13.24
N THR A 60 10.45 11.93 12.66
CA THR A 60 10.82 12.07 11.23
C THR A 60 10.32 10.93 10.37
N ARG A 61 9.61 9.94 10.92
CA ARG A 61 9.19 8.71 10.21
C ARG A 61 8.48 8.94 8.88
N PHE A 62 7.63 9.96 8.79
CA PHE A 62 6.89 10.22 7.55
C PHE A 62 7.75 10.89 6.48
N LYS A 63 8.75 11.68 6.85
CA LYS A 63 9.77 12.20 5.94
C LYS A 63 10.63 11.04 5.44
N LEU A 64 11.14 10.22 6.37
CA LEU A 64 11.92 9.02 6.05
C LEU A 64 11.15 8.06 5.11
N MET A 65 9.85 7.85 5.37
CA MET A 65 8.99 7.05 4.49
C MET A 65 8.97 7.60 3.07
N GLY A 66 8.77 8.91 2.92
CA GLY A 66 8.75 9.56 1.60
C GLY A 66 10.07 9.41 0.86
N GLU A 67 11.20 9.66 1.52
CA GLU A 67 12.53 9.51 0.93
C GLU A 67 12.84 8.05 0.56
N ARG A 68 12.53 7.07 1.42
CA ARG A 68 12.72 5.64 1.13
C ARG A 68 11.89 5.19 -0.08
N ILE A 69 10.65 5.66 -0.21
CA ILE A 69 9.82 5.36 -1.37
C ILE A 69 10.40 5.97 -2.64
N GLN A 70 10.83 7.22 -2.61
CA GLN A 70 11.45 7.86 -3.76
C GLN A 70 12.77 7.17 -4.15
N ALA A 71 13.60 6.80 -3.18
CA ALA A 71 14.82 6.05 -3.38
C ALA A 71 14.53 4.69 -4.06
N MET A 72 13.53 3.95 -3.58
CA MET A 72 13.12 2.68 -4.20
C MET A 72 12.59 2.88 -5.63
N LYS A 73 11.84 3.95 -5.91
CA LYS A 73 11.40 4.28 -7.27
C LYS A 73 12.60 4.49 -8.21
N GLN A 74 13.65 5.20 -7.77
CA GLN A 74 14.88 5.35 -8.55
C GLN A 74 15.51 3.98 -8.83
N ILE A 75 15.63 3.14 -7.80
CA ILE A 75 16.20 1.80 -7.93
C ILE A 75 15.41 0.96 -8.94
N TRP A 76 14.09 1.04 -8.98
CA TRP A 76 13.26 0.23 -9.89
C TRP A 76 13.27 0.74 -11.33
N THR A 77 13.40 2.04 -11.53
CA THR A 77 13.22 2.68 -12.84
C THR A 77 14.53 2.97 -13.57
N GLN A 78 15.62 3.20 -12.85
CA GLN A 78 16.92 3.56 -13.43
C GLN A 78 17.83 2.33 -13.57
N SER A 79 18.66 2.30 -14.62
CA SER A 79 19.71 1.27 -14.77
C SER A 79 20.75 1.39 -13.67
N THR A 80 21.21 2.61 -13.43
CA THR A 80 22.07 3.00 -12.32
C THR A 80 21.31 4.03 -11.50
N ALA A 81 21.09 3.74 -10.24
CA ALA A 81 20.33 4.58 -9.32
C ALA A 81 21.23 5.19 -8.25
N ALA A 82 21.00 6.45 -7.93
CA ALA A 82 21.57 7.13 -6.78
C ALA A 82 20.45 7.90 -6.07
N PHE A 83 20.64 8.21 -4.81
CA PHE A 83 19.68 9.04 -4.07
C PHE A 83 20.43 9.93 -3.07
N ASP A 84 20.11 11.22 -3.06
CA ASP A 84 20.72 12.22 -2.19
C ASP A 84 19.62 13.01 -1.46
N GLY A 85 18.97 12.36 -0.49
CA GLY A 85 18.00 12.93 0.42
C GLY A 85 18.65 13.41 1.73
N GLU A 86 17.83 13.90 2.63
CA GLU A 86 18.27 14.32 3.95
C GLU A 86 18.46 13.13 4.90
N LEU A 87 17.58 12.13 4.81
CA LEU A 87 17.57 10.96 5.69
C LEU A 87 17.97 9.67 4.98
N VAL A 88 17.96 9.67 3.62
CA VAL A 88 18.35 8.53 2.80
C VAL A 88 19.36 9.00 1.77
N LYS A 89 20.52 8.33 1.72
CA LYS A 89 21.55 8.66 0.76
C LYS A 89 22.30 7.40 0.37
N PHE A 90 22.58 7.25 -0.94
CA PHE A 90 23.47 6.22 -1.46
C PHE A 90 24.04 6.64 -2.82
N GLU A 91 25.29 6.22 -3.05
CA GLU A 91 26.03 6.47 -4.28
C GLU A 91 25.48 5.64 -5.45
N PRO A 92 25.85 5.97 -6.71
CA PRO A 92 25.40 5.27 -7.90
C PRO A 92 25.62 3.76 -7.79
N MET A 93 24.52 3.01 -7.91
CA MET A 93 24.56 1.54 -7.85
C MET A 93 23.58 0.91 -8.84
N MET A 94 23.82 -0.33 -9.22
CA MET A 94 22.91 -1.15 -10.01
C MET A 94 22.24 -2.20 -9.14
N GLN A 95 20.93 -2.37 -9.31
CA GLN A 95 20.17 -3.43 -8.64
C GLN A 95 19.32 -4.21 -9.63
N TRP A 96 19.42 -5.52 -9.56
CA TRP A 96 18.62 -6.46 -10.33
C TRP A 96 18.05 -7.56 -9.42
N PRO A 97 16.89 -8.17 -9.76
CA PRO A 97 16.06 -7.89 -10.94
C PRO A 97 15.29 -6.57 -10.83
N LYS A 98 14.87 -6.00 -11.98
CA LYS A 98 13.88 -4.93 -12.00
C LYS A 98 12.47 -5.53 -11.92
N PRO A 99 11.45 -4.81 -11.41
CA PRO A 99 10.07 -5.27 -11.40
C PRO A 99 9.53 -5.59 -12.80
N VAL A 100 8.56 -6.50 -12.87
CA VAL A 100 7.79 -6.80 -14.08
C VAL A 100 6.84 -5.64 -14.39
N GLN A 101 6.14 -5.16 -13.37
CA GLN A 101 5.23 -4.02 -13.49
C GLN A 101 6.02 -2.73 -13.79
N LYS A 102 5.47 -1.87 -14.64
CA LYS A 102 6.10 -0.61 -15.05
C LYS A 102 5.19 0.58 -14.68
N PRO A 103 5.78 1.66 -14.19
CA PRO A 103 7.20 1.89 -13.90
C PRO A 103 7.70 1.06 -12.71
N HIS A 104 6.83 0.65 -11.81
CA HIS A 104 7.08 -0.16 -10.61
C HIS A 104 5.77 -0.79 -10.12
N PRO A 105 5.78 -1.74 -9.15
CA PRO A 105 4.57 -2.22 -8.49
C PRO A 105 3.78 -1.06 -7.88
N PRO A 106 2.43 -1.05 -7.95
CA PRO A 106 1.63 0.01 -7.36
C PRO A 106 1.91 0.18 -5.87
N ILE A 107 2.13 1.42 -5.44
CA ILE A 107 2.40 1.80 -4.05
C ILE A 107 1.13 2.34 -3.41
N VAL A 108 0.59 1.62 -2.43
CA VAL A 108 -0.63 2.02 -1.70
C VAL A 108 -0.26 2.49 -0.31
N VAL A 109 -0.53 3.76 -0.01
CA VAL A 109 -0.16 4.38 1.28
C VAL A 109 -1.25 4.16 2.31
N GLY A 110 -0.91 3.52 3.43
CA GLY A 110 -1.79 3.31 4.57
C GLY A 110 -1.81 4.48 5.55
N GLY A 111 -2.94 4.64 6.22
CA GLY A 111 -3.07 5.56 7.36
C GLY A 111 -4.27 6.51 7.29
N ALA A 112 -4.37 7.37 8.33
CA ALA A 112 -5.53 8.21 8.57
C ALA A 112 -5.62 9.43 7.65
N PHE A 113 -6.84 9.82 7.34
CA PHE A 113 -7.18 11.08 6.68
C PHE A 113 -6.89 12.28 7.61
N PRO A 114 -6.48 13.44 7.08
CA PRO A 114 -6.13 13.72 5.68
C PRO A 114 -4.65 13.44 5.36
N HIS A 115 -3.83 13.17 6.35
CA HIS A 115 -2.38 13.12 6.21
C HIS A 115 -1.88 11.97 5.32
N ALA A 116 -2.48 10.77 5.43
CA ALA A 116 -2.10 9.65 4.58
C ALA A 116 -2.60 9.85 3.14
N ALA A 117 -3.77 10.45 2.96
CA ALA A 117 -4.28 10.86 1.65
C ALA A 117 -3.32 11.82 0.93
N LYS A 118 -2.82 12.86 1.65
CA LYS A 118 -1.80 13.79 1.12
C LYS A 118 -0.54 13.06 0.68
N ARG A 119 -0.05 12.11 1.48
CA ARG A 119 1.13 11.31 1.13
C ARG A 119 0.89 10.40 -0.08
N ALA A 120 -0.27 9.76 -0.16
CA ALA A 120 -0.65 8.96 -1.32
C ALA A 120 -0.67 9.80 -2.61
N ILE A 121 -1.22 11.00 -2.55
CA ILE A 121 -1.22 11.96 -3.67
C ILE A 121 0.20 12.39 -4.04
N ALA A 122 1.07 12.63 -3.07
CA ALA A 122 2.42 13.13 -3.33
C ALA A 122 3.33 12.07 -3.98
N TYR A 123 3.27 10.81 -3.56
CA TYR A 123 4.22 9.79 -4.01
C TYR A 123 3.68 8.37 -4.12
N GLY A 124 2.41 8.11 -3.80
CA GLY A 124 1.78 6.79 -3.94
C GLY A 124 1.02 6.63 -5.26
N ASP A 125 0.44 5.44 -5.43
CA ASP A 125 -0.48 5.09 -6.52
C ASP A 125 -1.88 4.74 -5.98
N GLY A 126 -2.07 4.95 -4.69
CA GLY A 126 -3.35 4.79 -4.00
C GLY A 126 -3.25 5.00 -2.51
N TRP A 127 -4.42 5.07 -1.89
CA TRP A 127 -4.57 5.20 -0.45
C TRP A 127 -5.43 4.06 0.11
N ILE A 128 -5.06 3.59 1.32
CA ILE A 128 -5.81 2.57 2.05
C ILE A 128 -6.12 3.06 3.48
N PRO A 129 -7.29 3.71 3.70
CA PRO A 129 -7.77 3.98 5.05
C PRO A 129 -8.17 2.70 5.78
N ILE A 130 -8.12 2.75 7.11
CA ILE A 130 -8.64 1.69 7.95
C ILE A 130 -10.15 1.90 8.10
N GLY A 131 -10.95 0.98 7.58
CA GLY A 131 -12.40 0.98 7.74
C GLY A 131 -12.82 0.82 9.20
N GLY A 132 -13.98 1.35 9.56
CA GLY A 132 -14.54 1.25 10.91
C GLY A 132 -13.89 2.11 11.98
N ARG A 133 -12.90 2.94 11.63
CA ARG A 133 -12.31 3.95 12.51
C ARG A 133 -12.69 5.35 12.06
N ALA A 134 -13.58 5.99 12.82
CA ALA A 134 -13.91 7.42 12.82
C ALA A 134 -14.37 8.08 11.50
N LEU A 135 -14.17 7.48 10.32
CA LEU A 135 -14.55 8.06 9.03
C LEU A 135 -15.20 7.00 8.14
N ASP A 136 -16.36 7.30 7.57
CA ASP A 136 -16.94 6.49 6.51
C ASP A 136 -16.09 6.63 5.24
N PRO A 137 -15.60 5.51 4.63
CA PRO A 137 -14.89 5.55 3.37
C PRO A 137 -15.63 6.31 2.26
N LEU A 138 -16.97 6.26 2.24
CA LEU A 138 -17.78 6.97 1.26
C LEU A 138 -17.77 8.49 1.45
N GLU A 139 -17.56 8.98 2.67
CA GLU A 139 -17.46 10.41 2.95
C GLU A 139 -16.10 10.98 2.57
N VAL A 140 -15.03 10.19 2.74
CA VAL A 140 -13.66 10.66 2.47
C VAL A 140 -13.21 10.44 1.04
N LEU A 141 -13.80 9.52 0.29
CA LEU A 141 -13.44 9.25 -1.10
C LEU A 141 -13.63 10.49 -2.01
N PRO A 142 -14.77 11.22 -1.97
CA PRO A 142 -14.90 12.46 -2.74
C PRO A 142 -13.86 13.51 -2.35
N GLN A 143 -13.56 13.63 -1.05
CA GLN A 143 -12.55 14.56 -0.55
C GLN A 143 -11.15 14.19 -1.05
N PHE A 144 -10.79 12.91 -1.02
CA PHE A 144 -9.52 12.41 -1.54
C PHE A 144 -9.37 12.71 -3.04
N ARG A 145 -10.43 12.50 -3.82
CA ARG A 145 -10.47 12.82 -5.25
C ARG A 145 -10.30 14.32 -5.51
N GLN A 146 -10.95 15.16 -4.69
CA GLN A 146 -10.81 16.61 -4.79
C GLN A 146 -9.40 17.06 -4.43
N MET A 147 -8.83 16.55 -3.34
CA MET A 147 -7.44 16.83 -2.95
C MET A 147 -6.43 16.45 -4.05
N ALA A 148 -6.66 15.37 -4.77
CA ALA A 148 -5.82 14.96 -5.90
C ALA A 148 -5.90 15.99 -7.03
N LYS A 149 -7.11 16.45 -7.41
CA LYS A 149 -7.31 17.52 -8.41
C LYS A 149 -6.62 18.82 -8.01
N ASP A 150 -6.78 19.23 -6.76
CA ASP A 150 -6.18 20.47 -6.23
C ASP A 150 -4.64 20.42 -6.25
N ALA A 151 -4.08 19.21 -6.13
CA ALA A 151 -2.64 18.95 -6.26
C ALA A 151 -2.18 18.75 -7.72
N GLY A 152 -3.05 18.94 -8.71
CA GLY A 152 -2.74 18.76 -10.13
C GLY A 152 -2.57 17.30 -10.56
N ARG A 153 -3.07 16.36 -9.77
CA ARG A 153 -2.98 14.94 -10.07
C ARG A 153 -4.33 14.37 -10.51
N ASP A 154 -4.33 13.56 -11.58
CA ASP A 154 -5.54 12.87 -12.02
C ASP A 154 -6.03 11.91 -10.93
N PRO A 155 -7.25 12.10 -10.39
CA PRO A 155 -7.83 11.21 -9.39
C PRO A 155 -7.97 9.76 -9.87
N ALA A 156 -8.18 9.52 -11.17
CA ALA A 156 -8.29 8.19 -11.75
C ALA A 156 -6.97 7.41 -11.73
N SER A 157 -5.83 8.11 -11.56
CA SER A 157 -4.51 7.49 -11.40
C SER A 157 -4.25 6.95 -9.99
N LEU A 158 -5.17 7.19 -9.04
CA LEU A 158 -5.04 6.85 -7.64
C LEU A 158 -6.10 5.86 -7.21
N SER A 159 -5.71 4.67 -6.81
CA SER A 159 -6.64 3.68 -6.26
C SER A 159 -7.08 4.05 -4.83
N PHE A 160 -8.35 3.78 -4.53
CA PHE A 160 -8.91 3.91 -3.20
C PHE A 160 -9.27 2.52 -2.67
N ASN A 161 -8.61 2.10 -1.58
CA ASN A 161 -8.74 0.76 -1.03
C ASN A 161 -9.22 0.85 0.42
N VAL A 162 -10.14 -0.01 0.84
CA VAL A 162 -10.69 -0.01 2.21
C VAL A 162 -10.21 -1.23 2.97
N PHE A 163 -9.45 -1.02 4.05
CA PHE A 163 -9.00 -2.08 4.94
C PHE A 163 -10.02 -2.32 6.06
N GLY A 164 -10.37 -3.58 6.30
CA GLY A 164 -11.34 -3.94 7.33
C GLY A 164 -12.79 -3.62 6.93
N ALA A 165 -13.11 -3.78 5.64
CA ALA A 165 -14.49 -3.62 5.18
C ALA A 165 -15.43 -4.63 5.87
N PRO A 166 -16.69 -4.25 6.15
CA PRO A 166 -17.68 -5.17 6.71
C PRO A 166 -18.04 -6.27 5.70
N ARG A 167 -18.46 -7.43 6.20
CA ARG A 167 -19.01 -8.54 5.40
C ARG A 167 -20.53 -8.32 5.21
N ASP A 168 -20.87 -7.23 4.56
CA ASP A 168 -22.24 -6.83 4.27
C ASP A 168 -22.36 -6.53 2.79
N GLN A 169 -23.18 -7.28 2.08
CA GLN A 169 -23.32 -7.19 0.63
C GLN A 169 -23.79 -5.81 0.15
N GLU A 170 -24.71 -5.18 0.87
CA GLU A 170 -25.23 -3.87 0.49
C GLU A 170 -24.19 -2.77 0.70
N VAL A 171 -23.39 -2.86 1.77
CA VAL A 171 -22.26 -1.94 1.99
C VAL A 171 -21.20 -2.13 0.89
N LEU A 172 -20.87 -3.36 0.54
CA LEU A 172 -19.88 -3.64 -0.49
C LEU A 172 -20.35 -3.19 -1.88
N LYS A 173 -21.65 -3.32 -2.21
CA LYS A 173 -22.24 -2.75 -3.43
C LYS A 173 -22.13 -1.22 -3.44
N ARG A 174 -22.45 -0.56 -2.34
CA ARG A 174 -22.28 0.89 -2.22
C ARG A 174 -20.83 1.33 -2.43
N TYR A 175 -19.87 0.58 -1.90
CA TYR A 175 -18.44 0.85 -2.13
C TYR A 175 -18.08 0.70 -3.61
N ARG A 176 -18.52 -0.38 -4.26
CA ARG A 176 -18.31 -0.59 -5.69
C ARG A 176 -18.88 0.56 -6.52
N ASP A 177 -20.15 0.92 -6.26
CA ASP A 177 -20.87 1.94 -7.03
C ASP A 177 -20.28 3.35 -6.82
N ALA A 178 -19.68 3.61 -5.66
CA ALA A 178 -18.93 4.83 -5.39
C ALA A 178 -17.52 4.85 -6.05
N GLY A 179 -17.05 3.71 -6.54
CA GLY A 179 -15.74 3.55 -7.18
C GLY A 179 -14.60 3.32 -6.18
N VAL A 180 -14.85 2.52 -5.16
CA VAL A 180 -13.80 1.90 -4.34
C VAL A 180 -13.15 0.79 -5.16
N ASP A 181 -11.84 0.84 -5.34
CA ASP A 181 -11.11 -0.10 -6.20
C ASP A 181 -10.92 -1.48 -5.56
N ARG A 182 -10.84 -1.51 -4.23
CA ARG A 182 -10.60 -2.75 -3.49
C ARG A 182 -11.06 -2.66 -2.05
N VAL A 183 -11.59 -3.76 -1.55
CA VAL A 183 -11.87 -3.96 -0.13
C VAL A 183 -11.04 -5.11 0.41
N VAL A 184 -10.63 -5.00 1.67
CA VAL A 184 -9.92 -6.04 2.40
C VAL A 184 -10.80 -6.51 3.55
N LEU A 185 -11.27 -7.76 3.46
CA LEU A 185 -12.02 -8.43 4.51
C LEU A 185 -11.04 -9.02 5.53
N MET A 186 -11.23 -8.71 6.81
CA MET A 186 -10.33 -9.17 7.86
C MET A 186 -10.51 -10.67 8.12
N LEU A 187 -9.37 -11.38 8.23
CA LEU A 187 -9.32 -12.73 8.76
C LEU A 187 -8.50 -12.71 10.06
N LEU A 188 -9.12 -13.10 11.16
CA LEU A 188 -8.42 -13.25 12.43
C LEU A 188 -7.61 -14.56 12.43
N PRO A 189 -6.46 -14.62 13.11
CA PRO A 189 -5.66 -15.84 13.24
C PRO A 189 -6.43 -16.87 14.07
N LYS A 190 -6.98 -17.87 13.39
CA LYS A 190 -7.76 -18.98 13.96
C LYS A 190 -7.32 -20.31 13.31
N PRO A 191 -7.61 -21.47 13.93
CA PRO A 191 -7.41 -22.77 13.31
C PRO A 191 -8.12 -22.89 11.95
N ARG A 192 -7.58 -23.75 11.08
CA ARG A 192 -8.06 -23.95 9.71
C ARG A 192 -9.58 -24.12 9.61
N ASP A 193 -10.14 -24.99 10.44
CA ASP A 193 -11.58 -25.33 10.37
C ASP A 193 -12.50 -24.16 10.75
N ALA A 194 -11.99 -23.19 11.52
CA ALA A 194 -12.70 -21.96 11.85
C ALA A 194 -12.51 -20.86 10.77
N ILE A 195 -11.44 -20.93 9.96
CA ILE A 195 -11.13 -19.94 8.92
C ILE A 195 -11.80 -20.27 7.59
N LEU A 196 -11.86 -21.55 7.21
CA LEU A 196 -12.42 -21.96 5.91
C LEU A 196 -13.85 -21.48 5.69
N PRO A 197 -14.80 -21.62 6.64
CA PRO A 197 -16.16 -21.08 6.45
C PRO A 197 -16.19 -19.56 6.23
N ILE A 198 -15.28 -18.82 6.91
CA ILE A 198 -15.17 -17.37 6.76
C ILE A 198 -14.63 -16.98 5.36
N LEU A 199 -13.74 -17.79 4.80
CA LEU A 199 -13.24 -17.62 3.43
C LEU A 199 -14.33 -17.92 2.40
N ASP A 200 -15.12 -18.97 2.61
CA ASP A 200 -16.25 -19.35 1.73
C ASP A 200 -17.32 -18.26 1.72
N GLU A 201 -17.66 -17.70 2.90
CA GLU A 201 -18.54 -16.53 3.01
C GLU A 201 -17.97 -15.32 2.22
N GLY A 202 -16.69 -15.01 2.41
CA GLY A 202 -16.03 -13.94 1.69
C GLY A 202 -16.04 -14.16 0.17
N ALA A 203 -15.82 -15.39 -0.29
CA ALA A 203 -15.86 -15.75 -1.70
C ALA A 203 -17.29 -15.58 -2.29
N ALA A 204 -18.31 -16.00 -1.52
CA ALA A 204 -19.71 -15.81 -1.92
C ALA A 204 -20.07 -14.34 -2.07
N LEU A 205 -19.64 -13.48 -1.13
CA LEU A 205 -19.83 -12.02 -1.21
C LEU A 205 -19.20 -11.44 -2.46
N VAL A 206 -17.96 -11.83 -2.81
CA VAL A 206 -17.26 -11.35 -4.02
C VAL A 206 -18.00 -11.79 -5.30
N THR A 207 -18.55 -13.00 -5.31
CA THR A 207 -19.28 -13.52 -6.48
C THR A 207 -20.62 -12.80 -6.67
N ALA A 208 -21.21 -12.28 -5.61
CA ALA A 208 -22.51 -11.59 -5.62
C ALA A 208 -22.41 -10.08 -5.90
N LEU A 209 -21.19 -9.53 -6.06
CA LEU A 209 -20.91 -8.13 -6.39
C LEU A 209 -20.73 -7.91 -7.88
#